data_a4ea68776cb10de747796ce513425736
#
_entry.id   a4ea68776cb10de747796ce513425736
#
_cell.length_a   1.000
_cell.length_b   1.000
_cell.length_c   1.000
_cell.angle_alpha   90.00
_cell.angle_beta   90.00
_cell.angle_gamma   90.00
#
_symmetry.space_group_name_H-M   'P 1'
#
loop_
_entity.id
_entity.type
_entity.pdbx_description
1 polymer ?
#
loop_
_entity_poly.entity_id
_entity_poly.type
_entity_poly.pdbx_seq_one_letter_code
_entity_poly.pdbx_strand_id
1 'polypeptide(L)'
;MNNSIEEFDICIVGASIAGNYLSYLLSETDLNIVVVEEHKDIGIPFQCAGIISQKISDLIDLPTKIIKNRVDIAKLVAPSGKVIELSGNERPFIIDRVALDKHFYILAKDNANITFYVSEKVQSIKIIKNGIDQSVLIETSQRALRVKVVIGCDGPTSFVGSVVNVRNKLLYATQIRIKAKFEENKAVLIFNPRWKELFGWIVPESNSIFRIGLASSDKIKQKFDIFLRMLNIDYREKIDQQGGLIPYGMMNKCAFDNILLLGDAAGQVKATTGGGIIMLLSAAKIASNCIKKAFKKNNFSQQFLKKNYEIPCRASIGNQLKIHFLIRKILESLDTAEFHSFFKIIKQTHIEQMISIYGDMDFPRKLAVKMLRTPVVVKFLLKFIIRRPVLLLRLLFNFLLT
;
A
#
# COMPACT_ATOMS: atom_id res chain seq x y z
N MET A 1 17.43 -5.28 -36.76
CA MET A 1 16.99 -3.90 -36.59
C MET A 1 18.04 -3.22 -35.72
N ASN A 2 18.72 -2.16 -36.22
CA ASN A 2 19.62 -1.34 -35.40
C ASN A 2 18.73 -0.54 -34.42
N ASN A 3 18.42 -1.12 -33.27
CA ASN A 3 17.75 -0.39 -32.23
C ASN A 3 18.78 0.56 -31.59
N SER A 4 18.74 1.83 -31.99
CA SER A 4 19.49 2.89 -31.29
C SER A 4 19.06 2.87 -29.82
N ILE A 5 20.04 2.90 -28.90
CA ILE A 5 19.79 3.00 -27.47
C ILE A 5 19.36 4.44 -27.19
N GLU A 6 18.17 4.62 -26.66
CA GLU A 6 17.67 5.94 -26.21
C GLU A 6 18.24 6.27 -24.82
N GLU A 7 18.68 7.50 -24.63
CA GLU A 7 19.34 7.94 -23.40
C GLU A 7 18.44 8.86 -22.57
N PHE A 8 18.28 8.53 -21.30
CA PHE A 8 17.57 9.32 -20.30
C PHE A 8 18.39 9.37 -18.99
N ASP A 9 18.06 10.27 -18.12
CA ASP A 9 18.64 10.33 -16.78
C ASP A 9 18.00 9.29 -15.85
N ILE A 10 16.69 9.17 -15.91
CA ILE A 10 15.88 8.35 -14.99
C ILE A 10 14.92 7.48 -15.80
N CYS A 11 14.81 6.21 -15.41
CA CYS A 11 13.67 5.37 -15.80
C CYS A 11 12.81 5.05 -14.58
N ILE A 12 11.52 5.39 -14.66
CA ILE A 12 10.49 5.00 -13.70
C ILE A 12 9.70 3.85 -14.33
N VAL A 13 9.67 2.70 -13.67
CA VAL A 13 8.93 1.52 -14.13
C VAL A 13 7.60 1.43 -13.41
N GLY A 14 6.50 1.56 -14.16
CA GLY A 14 5.12 1.59 -13.67
C GLY A 14 4.53 2.99 -13.55
N ALA A 15 3.40 3.22 -14.20
CA ALA A 15 2.67 4.49 -14.24
C ALA A 15 1.35 4.44 -13.44
N SER A 16 1.33 3.80 -12.28
CA SER A 16 0.31 3.99 -11.26
C SER A 16 0.66 5.19 -10.38
N ILE A 17 -0.11 5.45 -9.32
CA ILE A 17 0.07 6.63 -8.45
C ILE A 17 1.52 6.83 -7.97
N ALA A 18 2.26 5.75 -7.68
CA ALA A 18 3.64 5.86 -7.21
C ALA A 18 4.56 6.49 -8.26
N GLY A 19 4.55 5.94 -9.49
CA GLY A 19 5.38 6.43 -10.59
C GLY A 19 4.91 7.79 -11.08
N ASN A 20 3.60 7.99 -11.27
CA ASN A 20 3.05 9.25 -11.76
C ASN A 20 3.29 10.40 -10.77
N TYR A 21 3.12 10.16 -9.47
CA TYR A 21 3.39 11.20 -8.47
C TYR A 21 4.87 11.51 -8.36
N LEU A 22 5.75 10.50 -8.42
CA LEU A 22 7.19 10.74 -8.43
C LEU A 22 7.62 11.52 -9.68
N SER A 23 7.09 11.19 -10.87
CA SER A 23 7.34 11.91 -12.11
C SER A 23 6.93 13.37 -11.97
N TYR A 24 5.75 13.64 -11.44
CA TYR A 24 5.27 15.00 -11.14
C TYR A 24 6.22 15.74 -10.19
N LEU A 25 6.69 15.11 -9.10
CA LEU A 25 7.64 15.74 -8.17
C LEU A 25 9.02 16.04 -8.77
N LEU A 26 9.36 15.39 -9.88
CA LEU A 26 10.62 15.57 -10.61
C LEU A 26 10.45 16.45 -11.85
N SER A 27 9.23 16.81 -12.24
CA SER A 27 8.95 17.57 -13.45
C SER A 27 9.59 18.97 -13.46
N GLU A 28 9.85 19.55 -12.29
CA GLU A 28 10.50 20.87 -12.15
C GLU A 28 12.04 20.81 -12.28
N THR A 29 12.60 19.63 -12.60
CA THR A 29 14.05 19.45 -12.78
C THR A 29 14.42 19.44 -14.26
N ASP A 30 15.69 19.69 -14.58
CA ASP A 30 16.22 19.58 -15.95
C ASP A 30 16.55 18.11 -16.33
N LEU A 31 16.11 17.12 -15.55
CA LEU A 31 16.39 15.70 -15.77
C LEU A 31 15.47 15.12 -16.82
N ASN A 32 16.00 14.40 -17.77
CA ASN A 32 15.25 13.65 -18.77
C ASN A 32 14.71 12.35 -18.17
N ILE A 33 13.42 12.22 -18.07
CA ILE A 33 12.75 11.13 -17.38
C ILE A 33 11.92 10.31 -18.37
N VAL A 34 12.10 9.00 -18.36
CA VAL A 34 11.20 8.09 -19.05
C VAL A 34 10.39 7.29 -18.03
N VAL A 35 9.09 7.19 -18.27
CA VAL A 35 8.16 6.34 -17.51
C VAL A 35 7.68 5.22 -18.43
N VAL A 36 7.91 3.97 -18.03
CA VAL A 36 7.52 2.78 -18.82
C VAL A 36 6.38 2.08 -18.12
N GLU A 37 5.25 1.89 -18.84
CA GLU A 37 4.03 1.25 -18.33
C GLU A 37 3.57 0.14 -19.26
N GLU A 38 3.33 -1.07 -18.71
CA GLU A 38 2.94 -2.23 -19.51
C GLU A 38 1.50 -2.17 -20.03
N HIS A 39 0.61 -1.42 -19.35
CA HIS A 39 -0.78 -1.28 -19.77
C HIS A 39 -0.96 -0.08 -20.71
N LYS A 40 -2.00 -0.16 -21.54
CA LYS A 40 -2.38 0.92 -22.45
C LYS A 40 -2.98 2.12 -21.70
N ASP A 41 -3.84 1.84 -20.74
CA ASP A 41 -4.63 2.86 -20.05
C ASP A 41 -4.13 3.04 -18.62
N ILE A 42 -3.74 4.27 -18.27
CA ILE A 42 -3.30 4.62 -16.92
C ILE A 42 -4.41 4.37 -15.89
N GLY A 43 -4.04 3.66 -14.81
CA GLY A 43 -4.96 3.32 -13.72
C GLY A 43 -5.83 2.08 -13.99
N ILE A 44 -5.65 1.41 -15.13
CA ILE A 44 -6.34 0.18 -15.49
C ILE A 44 -5.29 -0.95 -15.64
N PRO A 45 -5.55 -2.15 -15.04
CA PRO A 45 -6.76 -2.56 -14.30
C PRO A 45 -6.87 -1.89 -12.93
N PHE A 46 -8.09 -1.51 -12.56
CA PHE A 46 -8.37 -0.92 -11.26
C PHE A 46 -8.36 -1.98 -10.14
N GLN A 47 -7.61 -1.76 -9.08
CA GLN A 47 -7.38 -2.76 -8.03
C GLN A 47 -7.33 -2.11 -6.63
N CYS A 48 -8.41 -1.43 -6.20
CA CYS A 48 -8.41 -0.75 -4.90
C CYS A 48 -9.82 -0.63 -4.32
N ALA A 49 -9.98 -0.77 -3.00
CA ALA A 49 -11.23 -0.46 -2.32
C ALA A 49 -11.53 1.06 -2.28
N GLY A 50 -10.53 1.89 -2.54
CA GLY A 50 -10.67 3.33 -2.68
C GLY A 50 -10.81 4.09 -1.36
N ILE A 51 -10.76 3.43 -0.21
CA ILE A 51 -10.82 4.11 1.10
C ILE A 51 -9.44 4.65 1.47
N ILE A 52 -9.36 5.93 1.80
CA ILE A 52 -8.11 6.61 2.13
C ILE A 52 -8.31 7.63 3.25
N SER A 53 -7.32 7.78 4.12
CA SER A 53 -7.28 8.82 5.14
C SER A 53 -7.40 10.23 4.53
N GLN A 54 -8.13 11.12 5.20
CA GLN A 54 -8.21 12.52 4.82
C GLN A 54 -6.83 13.23 4.85
N LYS A 55 -5.82 12.65 5.48
CA LYS A 55 -4.43 13.14 5.46
C LYS A 55 -3.79 13.17 4.05
N ILE A 56 -4.45 12.56 3.07
CA ILE A 56 -4.03 12.75 1.67
C ILE A 56 -4.00 14.25 1.32
N SER A 57 -4.92 15.05 1.87
CA SER A 57 -4.97 16.50 1.63
C SER A 57 -3.80 17.28 2.25
N ASP A 58 -3.06 16.69 3.21
CA ASP A 58 -1.81 17.26 3.75
C ASP A 58 -0.61 16.97 2.83
N LEU A 59 -0.75 15.99 1.95
CA LEU A 59 0.32 15.52 1.08
C LEU A 59 0.20 16.06 -0.34
N ILE A 60 -1.03 16.22 -0.83
CA ILE A 60 -1.33 16.63 -2.20
C ILE A 60 -2.54 17.55 -2.21
N ASP A 61 -2.65 18.40 -3.23
CA ASP A 61 -3.90 19.07 -3.57
C ASP A 61 -4.82 18.05 -4.26
N LEU A 62 -5.79 17.51 -3.49
CA LEU A 62 -6.71 16.49 -3.97
C LEU A 62 -7.93 17.12 -4.61
N PRO A 63 -8.13 17.01 -5.93
CA PRO A 63 -9.32 17.56 -6.60
C PRO A 63 -10.60 16.92 -6.05
N THR A 64 -11.58 17.75 -5.68
CA THR A 64 -12.86 17.29 -5.07
C THR A 64 -13.61 16.31 -5.95
N LYS A 65 -13.50 16.40 -7.28
CA LYS A 65 -14.10 15.45 -8.25
C LYS A 65 -13.60 13.99 -8.10
N ILE A 66 -12.44 13.80 -7.48
CA ILE A 66 -11.87 12.46 -7.21
C ILE A 66 -12.56 11.82 -6.01
N ILE A 67 -13.13 12.61 -5.09
CA ILE A 67 -13.82 12.12 -3.89
C ILE A 67 -15.24 11.69 -4.29
N LYS A 68 -15.55 10.41 -4.09
CA LYS A 68 -16.88 9.82 -4.36
C LYS A 68 -17.79 9.87 -3.14
N ASN A 69 -17.22 9.66 -1.94
CA ASN A 69 -17.96 9.60 -0.69
C ASN A 69 -17.04 9.86 0.50
N ARG A 70 -17.63 9.98 1.71
CA ARG A 70 -16.91 10.08 2.98
C ARG A 70 -17.49 9.08 3.96
N VAL A 71 -16.63 8.50 4.80
CA VAL A 71 -17.03 7.57 5.85
C VAL A 71 -16.94 8.25 7.21
N ASP A 72 -18.02 8.19 7.98
CA ASP A 72 -18.05 8.75 9.34
C ASP A 72 -17.78 7.68 10.40
N ILE A 73 -18.13 6.42 10.12
CA ILE A 73 -18.09 5.32 11.08
C ILE A 73 -17.38 4.11 10.46
N ALA A 74 -16.41 3.58 11.20
CA ALA A 74 -15.85 2.26 10.94
C ALA A 74 -16.55 1.21 11.82
N LYS A 75 -17.28 0.26 11.20
CA LYS A 75 -17.98 -0.82 11.87
C LYS A 75 -17.15 -2.09 11.83
N LEU A 76 -16.65 -2.53 12.98
CA LEU A 76 -15.87 -3.76 13.13
C LEU A 76 -16.81 -4.88 13.56
N VAL A 77 -16.83 -5.98 12.81
CA VAL A 77 -17.67 -7.16 13.08
C VAL A 77 -16.77 -8.33 13.44
N ALA A 78 -16.92 -8.84 14.67
CA ALA A 78 -16.20 -10.01 15.15
C ALA A 78 -16.76 -11.31 14.54
N PRO A 79 -16.01 -12.46 14.57
CA PRO A 79 -16.53 -13.76 14.16
C PRO A 79 -17.79 -14.20 14.90
N SER A 80 -18.02 -13.70 16.12
CA SER A 80 -19.21 -13.96 16.94
C SER A 80 -20.43 -13.07 16.60
N GLY A 81 -20.32 -12.21 15.57
CA GLY A 81 -21.34 -11.23 15.23
C GLY A 81 -21.35 -9.98 16.13
N LYS A 82 -20.50 -9.90 17.16
CA LYS A 82 -20.38 -8.66 17.96
C LYS A 82 -19.83 -7.53 17.14
N VAL A 83 -20.36 -6.33 17.37
CA VAL A 83 -20.04 -5.11 16.63
C VAL A 83 -19.43 -4.06 17.55
N ILE A 84 -18.39 -3.39 17.04
CA ILE A 84 -17.84 -2.16 17.57
C ILE A 84 -17.97 -1.10 16.49
N GLU A 85 -18.52 0.05 16.80
CA GLU A 85 -18.54 1.21 15.92
C GLU A 85 -17.53 2.24 16.43
N LEU A 86 -16.68 2.70 15.54
CA LEU A 86 -15.65 3.70 15.80
C LEU A 86 -16.00 4.93 14.99
N SER A 87 -16.29 6.01 15.67
CA SER A 87 -16.49 7.35 15.11
C SER A 87 -15.45 8.27 15.71
N GLY A 88 -14.65 8.92 14.91
CA GLY A 88 -13.57 9.80 15.37
C GLY A 88 -13.47 11.07 14.55
N ASN A 89 -12.40 11.82 14.78
CA ASN A 89 -12.12 13.04 14.03
C ASN A 89 -11.68 12.76 12.59
N GLU A 90 -11.20 11.55 12.31
CA GLU A 90 -10.78 11.14 10.99
C GLU A 90 -11.98 10.62 10.20
N ARG A 91 -12.27 11.28 9.07
CA ARG A 91 -13.33 10.91 8.13
C ARG A 91 -12.72 10.50 6.80
N PRO A 92 -12.41 9.22 6.61
CA PRO A 92 -11.80 8.73 5.38
C PRO A 92 -12.62 9.07 4.14
N PHE A 93 -11.93 9.38 3.06
CA PHE A 93 -12.52 9.55 1.74
C PHE A 93 -12.65 8.20 1.04
N ILE A 94 -13.71 8.05 0.26
CA ILE A 94 -13.80 7.05 -0.79
C ILE A 94 -13.48 7.76 -2.10
N ILE A 95 -12.44 7.31 -2.80
CA ILE A 95 -11.93 7.98 -3.99
C ILE A 95 -12.10 7.14 -5.24
N ASP A 96 -12.12 7.85 -6.37
CA ASP A 96 -11.88 7.28 -7.68
C ASP A 96 -10.37 7.12 -7.89
N ARG A 97 -9.90 5.86 -7.79
CA ARG A 97 -8.47 5.55 -7.89
C ARG A 97 -7.92 5.78 -9.30
N VAL A 98 -8.72 5.46 -10.33
CA VAL A 98 -8.34 5.69 -11.72
C VAL A 98 -8.18 7.19 -11.98
N ALA A 99 -9.12 8.00 -11.47
CA ALA A 99 -9.03 9.44 -11.59
C ALA A 99 -7.82 10.03 -10.84
N LEU A 100 -7.43 9.45 -9.69
CA LEU A 100 -6.23 9.86 -8.96
C LEU A 100 -4.94 9.52 -9.72
N ASP A 101 -4.83 8.32 -10.30
CA ASP A 101 -3.68 7.92 -11.12
C ASP A 101 -3.55 8.82 -12.35
N LYS A 102 -4.67 9.08 -13.05
CA LYS A 102 -4.71 9.98 -14.21
C LYS A 102 -4.41 11.43 -13.86
N HIS A 103 -4.78 11.89 -12.67
CA HIS A 103 -4.49 13.26 -12.24
C HIS A 103 -2.99 13.53 -12.25
N PHE A 104 -2.19 12.71 -11.60
CA PHE A 104 -0.73 12.89 -11.59
C PHE A 104 -0.08 12.56 -12.94
N TYR A 105 -0.62 11.61 -13.70
CA TYR A 105 -0.19 11.36 -15.06
C TYR A 105 -0.31 12.64 -15.93
N ILE A 106 -1.46 13.31 -15.88
CA ILE A 106 -1.70 14.54 -16.64
C ILE A 106 -0.72 15.63 -16.19
N LEU A 107 -0.57 15.85 -14.88
CA LEU A 107 0.35 16.86 -14.36
C LEU A 107 1.82 16.58 -14.73
N ALA A 108 2.20 15.33 -14.88
CA ALA A 108 3.57 14.96 -15.26
C ALA A 108 3.79 15.04 -16.77
N LYS A 109 2.89 14.47 -17.58
CA LYS A 109 3.10 14.29 -19.03
C LYS A 109 3.19 15.61 -19.83
N ASP A 110 2.61 16.67 -19.30
CA ASP A 110 2.62 17.99 -19.97
C ASP A 110 3.99 18.71 -19.82
N ASN A 111 4.96 18.09 -19.12
CA ASN A 111 6.31 18.61 -18.98
C ASN A 111 7.23 18.02 -20.04
N ALA A 112 7.99 18.87 -20.74
CA ALA A 112 8.82 18.49 -21.88
C ALA A 112 9.96 17.49 -21.53
N ASN A 113 10.37 17.45 -20.26
CA ASN A 113 11.42 16.55 -19.76
C ASN A 113 10.91 15.16 -19.34
N ILE A 114 9.59 14.87 -19.49
CA ILE A 114 9.01 13.59 -19.12
C ILE A 114 8.38 12.89 -20.32
N THR A 115 8.89 11.71 -20.65
CA THR A 115 8.37 10.86 -21.72
C THR A 115 7.65 9.64 -21.12
N PHE A 116 6.43 9.36 -21.58
CA PHE A 116 5.68 8.16 -21.19
C PHE A 116 5.64 7.15 -22.34
N TYR A 117 6.12 5.94 -22.08
CA TYR A 117 5.96 4.77 -22.95
C TYR A 117 4.93 3.83 -22.35
N VAL A 118 3.71 3.90 -22.84
CA VAL A 118 2.58 3.02 -22.46
C VAL A 118 2.47 1.83 -23.40
N SER A 119 1.81 0.76 -22.99
CA SER A 119 1.78 -0.53 -23.69
C SER A 119 3.18 -1.11 -23.91
N GLU A 120 4.09 -0.84 -23.00
CA GLU A 120 5.50 -1.22 -23.11
C GLU A 120 5.99 -1.84 -21.81
N LYS A 121 6.49 -3.08 -21.92
CA LYS A 121 6.91 -3.86 -20.76
C LYS A 121 8.42 -3.92 -20.64
N VAL A 122 8.95 -3.64 -19.46
CA VAL A 122 10.36 -3.87 -19.13
C VAL A 122 10.64 -5.37 -19.05
N GLN A 123 11.64 -5.84 -19.80
CA GLN A 123 12.00 -7.25 -19.94
C GLN A 123 13.38 -7.57 -19.34
N SER A 124 14.31 -6.60 -19.33
CA SER A 124 15.67 -6.79 -18.82
C SER A 124 16.18 -5.49 -18.20
N ILE A 125 16.95 -5.62 -17.12
CA ILE A 125 17.65 -4.51 -16.46
C ILE A 125 19.06 -5.02 -16.13
N LYS A 126 20.09 -4.33 -16.64
CA LYS A 126 21.51 -4.67 -16.43
C LYS A 126 22.28 -3.43 -15.99
N ILE A 127 22.98 -3.49 -14.87
CA ILE A 127 23.89 -2.44 -14.45
C ILE A 127 25.19 -2.60 -15.23
N ILE A 128 25.56 -1.57 -15.97
CA ILE A 128 26.79 -1.49 -16.77
C ILE A 128 27.83 -0.68 -15.98
N LYS A 129 28.98 -1.28 -15.72
CA LYS A 129 30.09 -0.62 -15.02
C LYS A 129 31.22 -0.35 -16.01
N ASN A 130 31.39 0.92 -16.38
CA ASN A 130 32.50 1.38 -17.23
C ASN A 130 33.42 2.25 -16.39
N GLY A 131 34.40 1.62 -15.69
CA GLY A 131 35.27 2.32 -14.77
C GLY A 131 34.52 2.98 -13.61
N ILE A 132 34.59 4.31 -13.51
CA ILE A 132 33.93 5.10 -12.48
C ILE A 132 32.47 5.38 -12.87
N ASP A 133 32.14 5.38 -14.17
CA ASP A 133 30.78 5.62 -14.66
C ASP A 133 29.93 4.35 -14.63
N GLN A 134 28.81 4.45 -13.96
CA GLN A 134 27.79 3.39 -13.94
C GLN A 134 26.52 3.88 -14.63
N SER A 135 25.95 3.02 -15.46
CA SER A 135 24.65 3.23 -16.09
C SER A 135 23.82 1.96 -16.03
N VAL A 136 22.55 2.06 -16.29
CA VAL A 136 21.65 0.91 -16.37
C VAL A 136 21.12 0.81 -17.77
N LEU A 137 21.31 -0.36 -18.37
CA LEU A 137 20.69 -0.73 -19.65
C LEU A 137 19.39 -1.45 -19.37
N ILE A 138 18.34 -0.97 -20.00
CA ILE A 138 16.97 -1.51 -19.87
C ILE A 138 16.52 -1.95 -21.26
N GLU A 139 16.06 -3.18 -21.38
CA GLU A 139 15.38 -3.66 -22.58
C GLU A 139 13.89 -3.75 -22.28
N THR A 140 13.10 -3.11 -23.11
CA THR A 140 11.66 -3.18 -23.07
C THR A 140 11.15 -4.07 -24.18
N SER A 141 9.83 -4.25 -24.29
CA SER A 141 9.23 -4.98 -25.40
C SER A 141 9.40 -4.29 -26.76
N GLN A 142 9.82 -3.01 -26.79
CA GLN A 142 9.89 -2.21 -28.04
C GLN A 142 11.25 -1.57 -28.30
N ARG A 143 12.06 -1.29 -27.26
CA ARG A 143 13.31 -0.52 -27.39
C ARG A 143 14.33 -0.83 -26.32
N ALA A 144 15.53 -0.28 -26.49
CA ALA A 144 16.57 -0.29 -25.48
C ALA A 144 16.80 1.14 -24.93
N LEU A 145 16.89 1.26 -23.60
CA LEU A 145 17.09 2.53 -22.88
C LEU A 145 18.37 2.46 -22.05
N ARG A 146 19.11 3.57 -21.97
CA ARG A 146 20.23 3.74 -21.05
C ARG A 146 19.93 4.87 -20.09
N VAL A 147 20.08 4.60 -18.78
CA VAL A 147 19.78 5.58 -17.72
C VAL A 147 20.84 5.56 -16.62
N LYS A 148 20.87 6.61 -15.78
CA LYS A 148 21.69 6.64 -14.56
C LYS A 148 21.04 5.89 -13.40
N VAL A 149 19.70 5.95 -13.28
CA VAL A 149 18.98 5.31 -12.17
C VAL A 149 17.61 4.79 -12.63
N VAL A 150 17.23 3.64 -12.08
CA VAL A 150 15.92 3.01 -12.26
C VAL A 150 15.15 3.11 -10.96
N ILE A 151 13.85 3.46 -11.05
CA ILE A 151 12.95 3.47 -9.90
C ILE A 151 11.78 2.52 -10.17
N GLY A 152 11.73 1.42 -9.43
CA GLY A 152 10.66 0.43 -9.51
C GLY A 152 9.41 0.91 -8.77
N CYS A 153 8.39 1.29 -9.53
CA CYS A 153 7.04 1.61 -9.10
C CYS A 153 6.04 0.59 -9.63
N ASP A 154 6.49 -0.60 -9.97
CA ASP A 154 5.88 -1.64 -10.78
C ASP A 154 5.06 -2.65 -9.93
N GLY A 155 4.56 -2.20 -8.80
CA GLY A 155 3.55 -2.89 -8.01
C GLY A 155 4.06 -4.07 -7.18
N PRO A 156 3.13 -4.89 -6.65
CA PRO A 156 3.42 -5.90 -5.63
C PRO A 156 4.29 -7.06 -6.12
N THR A 157 4.28 -7.36 -7.41
CA THR A 157 5.09 -8.41 -8.07
C THR A 157 6.31 -7.86 -8.79
N SER A 158 6.79 -6.72 -8.38
CA SER A 158 7.84 -5.91 -8.99
C SER A 158 8.91 -6.72 -9.74
N PHE A 159 9.04 -6.45 -11.04
CA PHE A 159 10.13 -6.96 -11.85
C PHE A 159 11.47 -6.31 -11.43
N VAL A 160 11.46 -4.97 -11.21
CA VAL A 160 12.65 -4.25 -10.72
C VAL A 160 13.10 -4.81 -9.37
N GLY A 161 12.13 -5.11 -8.47
CA GLY A 161 12.43 -5.78 -7.20
C GLY A 161 13.09 -7.15 -7.38
N SER A 162 12.63 -7.93 -8.36
CA SER A 162 13.20 -9.26 -8.63
C SER A 162 14.67 -9.21 -9.10
N VAL A 163 15.04 -8.17 -9.84
CA VAL A 163 16.43 -7.94 -10.29
C VAL A 163 17.40 -7.74 -9.12
N VAL A 164 16.90 -7.15 -8.04
CA VAL A 164 17.68 -6.90 -6.81
C VAL A 164 17.34 -7.88 -5.67
N ASN A 165 16.72 -9.02 -6.01
CA ASN A 165 16.35 -10.08 -5.07
C ASN A 165 15.38 -9.63 -3.96
N VAL A 166 14.52 -8.68 -4.24
CA VAL A 166 13.42 -8.26 -3.36
C VAL A 166 12.11 -8.86 -3.86
N ARG A 167 11.42 -9.57 -2.98
CA ARG A 167 10.10 -10.14 -3.25
C ARG A 167 9.17 -9.90 -2.08
N ASN A 168 7.94 -9.52 -2.36
CA ASN A 168 6.90 -9.36 -1.36
C ASN A 168 6.23 -10.70 -1.03
N LYS A 169 5.83 -10.88 0.23
CA LYS A 169 4.76 -11.80 0.56
C LYS A 169 3.44 -11.16 0.16
N LEU A 170 2.53 -11.92 -0.43
CA LEU A 170 1.33 -11.39 -1.04
C LEU A 170 0.07 -12.03 -0.46
N LEU A 171 -1.00 -11.23 -0.35
CA LEU A 171 -2.36 -11.70 -0.21
C LEU A 171 -3.08 -11.51 -1.54
N TYR A 172 -3.93 -12.48 -1.88
CA TYR A 172 -4.87 -12.37 -2.99
C TYR A 172 -6.11 -11.64 -2.51
N ALA A 173 -6.51 -10.59 -3.22
CA ALA A 173 -7.70 -9.81 -2.93
C ALA A 173 -8.70 -9.91 -4.09
N THR A 174 -9.98 -9.92 -3.76
CA THR A 174 -11.05 -9.80 -4.75
C THR A 174 -12.18 -8.97 -4.18
N GLN A 175 -12.81 -8.18 -5.04
CA GLN A 175 -14.00 -7.40 -4.68
C GLN A 175 -14.93 -7.27 -5.88
N ILE A 176 -16.21 -7.04 -5.59
CA ILE A 176 -17.23 -6.64 -6.56
C ILE A 176 -17.74 -5.25 -6.23
N ARG A 177 -18.20 -4.54 -7.25
CA ARG A 177 -19.07 -3.38 -7.11
C ARG A 177 -20.49 -3.82 -7.36
N ILE A 178 -21.41 -3.42 -6.49
CA ILE A 178 -22.79 -3.89 -6.53
C ILE A 178 -23.71 -2.83 -5.93
N LYS A 179 -24.96 -2.75 -6.42
CA LYS A 179 -26.02 -2.01 -5.73
C LYS A 179 -26.52 -2.86 -4.57
N ALA A 180 -26.50 -2.30 -3.36
CA ALA A 180 -26.93 -3.00 -2.15
C ALA A 180 -27.54 -2.01 -1.14
N LYS A 181 -28.19 -2.54 -0.10
CA LYS A 181 -28.81 -1.75 0.96
C LYS A 181 -27.99 -1.83 2.23
N PHE A 182 -26.89 -1.06 2.29
CA PHE A 182 -26.09 -0.85 3.50
C PHE A 182 -26.09 0.64 3.87
N GLU A 183 -25.55 0.97 5.03
CA GLU A 183 -25.40 2.35 5.47
C GLU A 183 -24.30 3.06 4.68
N GLU A 184 -24.63 4.15 3.99
CA GLU A 184 -23.73 4.84 3.05
C GLU A 184 -22.62 5.67 3.73
N ASN A 185 -22.72 5.90 5.04
CA ASN A 185 -21.71 6.60 5.83
C ASN A 185 -20.82 5.65 6.65
N LYS A 186 -20.99 4.33 6.50
CA LYS A 186 -20.23 3.33 7.28
C LYS A 186 -19.39 2.43 6.39
N ALA A 187 -18.09 2.31 6.73
CA ALA A 187 -17.26 1.23 6.23
C ALA A 187 -17.32 0.05 7.21
N VAL A 188 -17.57 -1.16 6.70
CA VAL A 188 -17.69 -2.36 7.54
C VAL A 188 -16.47 -3.26 7.33
N LEU A 189 -15.85 -3.70 8.42
CA LEU A 189 -14.71 -4.61 8.45
C LEU A 189 -15.13 -5.89 9.17
N ILE A 190 -15.13 -7.02 8.47
CA ILE A 190 -15.64 -8.31 8.95
C ILE A 190 -14.48 -9.28 9.18
N PHE A 191 -14.20 -9.54 10.44
CA PHE A 191 -13.16 -10.50 10.84
C PHE A 191 -13.73 -11.91 10.86
N ASN A 192 -12.96 -12.88 10.33
CA ASN A 192 -13.35 -14.28 10.34
C ASN A 192 -12.11 -15.20 10.30
N PRO A 193 -12.06 -16.29 11.05
CA PRO A 193 -10.94 -17.26 11.02
C PRO A 193 -10.66 -17.86 9.64
N ARG A 194 -11.65 -17.87 8.72
CA ARG A 194 -11.47 -18.37 7.36
C ARG A 194 -10.57 -17.47 6.49
N TRP A 195 -10.51 -16.17 6.79
CA TRP A 195 -9.64 -15.18 6.11
C TRP A 195 -8.93 -14.30 7.13
N LYS A 196 -8.22 -14.92 8.03
CA LYS A 196 -7.56 -14.31 9.19
C LYS A 196 -6.44 -13.33 8.85
N GLU A 197 -5.87 -13.43 7.65
CA GLU A 197 -4.76 -12.59 7.21
C GLU A 197 -5.16 -11.13 6.97
N LEU A 198 -6.43 -10.88 6.69
CA LEU A 198 -6.99 -9.52 6.61
C LEU A 198 -8.44 -9.56 7.16
N PHE A 199 -9.35 -8.88 6.53
CA PHE A 199 -10.79 -8.86 6.82
C PHE A 199 -11.57 -8.85 5.51
N GLY A 200 -12.87 -9.14 5.57
CA GLY A 200 -13.81 -8.79 4.53
C GLY A 200 -14.27 -7.35 4.71
N TRP A 201 -14.52 -6.64 3.63
CA TRP A 201 -14.94 -5.24 3.67
C TRP A 201 -16.21 -4.97 2.90
N ILE A 202 -16.98 -3.99 3.39
CA ILE A 202 -18.07 -3.33 2.69
C ILE A 202 -17.76 -1.84 2.74
N VAL A 203 -17.51 -1.23 1.58
CA VAL A 203 -17.11 0.18 1.45
C VAL A 203 -18.15 0.89 0.60
N PRO A 204 -18.82 1.93 1.12
CA PRO A 204 -19.82 2.69 0.38
C PRO A 204 -19.15 3.57 -0.66
N GLU A 205 -19.39 3.31 -1.95
CA GLU A 205 -18.82 4.13 -3.02
C GLU A 205 -19.67 5.39 -3.25
N SER A 206 -20.92 5.24 -3.61
CA SER A 206 -21.89 6.33 -3.84
C SER A 206 -23.26 5.76 -4.22
N ASN A 207 -24.35 6.45 -3.93
CA ASN A 207 -25.70 6.17 -4.48
C ASN A 207 -26.06 4.67 -4.43
N SER A 208 -26.02 4.08 -3.25
CA SER A 208 -26.31 2.66 -3.02
C SER A 208 -25.33 1.68 -3.70
N ILE A 209 -24.21 2.15 -4.26
CA ILE A 209 -23.13 1.31 -4.80
C ILE A 209 -22.09 1.05 -3.71
N PHE A 210 -21.78 -0.23 -3.51
CA PHE A 210 -20.81 -0.68 -2.53
C PHE A 210 -19.70 -1.51 -3.17
N ARG A 211 -18.48 -1.38 -2.63
CA ARG A 211 -17.36 -2.27 -2.92
C ARG A 211 -17.29 -3.32 -1.82
N ILE A 212 -17.54 -4.56 -2.19
CA ILE A 212 -17.61 -5.69 -1.25
C ILE A 212 -16.49 -6.66 -1.62
N GLY A 213 -15.59 -6.93 -0.69
CA GLY A 213 -14.45 -7.79 -0.99
C GLY A 213 -13.78 -8.37 0.23
N LEU A 214 -12.80 -9.21 -0.01
CA LEU A 214 -11.91 -9.75 1.01
C LEU A 214 -10.52 -10.07 0.44
N ALA A 215 -9.55 -10.28 1.35
CA ALA A 215 -8.22 -10.75 0.99
C ALA A 215 -7.81 -11.94 1.86
N SER A 216 -7.05 -12.85 1.26
CA SER A 216 -6.51 -14.05 1.94
C SER A 216 -5.25 -14.55 1.25
N SER A 217 -4.46 -15.35 1.95
CA SER A 217 -3.24 -15.95 1.42
C SER A 217 -3.50 -17.10 0.43
N ASP A 218 -4.70 -17.70 0.47
CA ASP A 218 -5.09 -18.85 -0.35
C ASP A 218 -6.58 -18.92 -0.63
N LYS A 219 -6.98 -19.75 -1.59
CA LYS A 219 -8.38 -20.12 -1.89
C LYS A 219 -9.34 -18.93 -1.97
N ILE A 220 -8.85 -17.80 -2.50
CA ILE A 220 -9.57 -16.52 -2.49
C ILE A 220 -10.97 -16.63 -3.07
N LYS A 221 -11.16 -17.33 -4.21
CA LYS A 221 -12.46 -17.53 -4.85
C LYS A 221 -13.45 -18.23 -3.91
N GLN A 222 -13.06 -19.37 -3.34
CA GLN A 222 -13.91 -20.14 -2.43
C GLN A 222 -14.30 -19.34 -1.18
N LYS A 223 -13.32 -18.62 -0.58
CA LYS A 223 -13.55 -17.77 0.60
C LYS A 223 -14.46 -16.61 0.27
N PHE A 224 -14.34 -16.03 -0.93
CA PHE A 224 -15.19 -14.94 -1.37
C PHE A 224 -16.63 -15.40 -1.60
N ASP A 225 -16.85 -16.57 -2.20
CA ASP A 225 -18.19 -17.15 -2.35
C ASP A 225 -18.87 -17.41 -0.99
N ILE A 226 -18.10 -17.86 0.01
CA ILE A 226 -18.60 -18.01 1.39
C ILE A 226 -18.97 -16.64 1.96
N PHE A 227 -18.12 -15.63 1.75
CA PHE A 227 -18.32 -14.27 2.25
C PHE A 227 -19.59 -13.63 1.68
N LEU A 228 -19.81 -13.72 0.37
CA LEU A 228 -21.02 -13.20 -0.28
C LEU A 228 -22.29 -13.90 0.23
N ARG A 229 -22.27 -15.23 0.40
CA ARG A 229 -23.39 -15.97 1.00
C ARG A 229 -23.68 -15.53 2.43
N MET A 230 -22.65 -15.27 3.24
CA MET A 230 -22.83 -14.74 4.61
C MET A 230 -23.51 -13.36 4.63
N LEU A 231 -23.32 -12.57 3.58
CA LEU A 231 -23.93 -11.25 3.41
C LEU A 231 -25.29 -11.30 2.68
N ASN A 232 -25.73 -12.48 2.24
CA ASN A 232 -26.91 -12.66 1.39
C ASN A 232 -26.83 -11.84 0.09
N ILE A 233 -25.66 -11.82 -0.54
CA ILE A 233 -25.37 -11.10 -1.80
C ILE A 233 -25.37 -12.09 -2.97
N ASP A 234 -26.14 -11.79 -4.00
CA ASP A 234 -26.08 -12.52 -5.26
C ASP A 234 -24.93 -11.97 -6.14
N TYR A 235 -23.94 -12.81 -6.38
CA TYR A 235 -22.79 -12.48 -7.23
C TYR A 235 -23.17 -12.05 -8.66
N ARG A 236 -24.31 -12.53 -9.18
CA ARG A 236 -24.79 -12.22 -10.54
C ARG A 236 -25.21 -10.76 -10.70
N GLU A 237 -25.57 -10.09 -9.61
CA GLU A 237 -25.99 -8.67 -9.60
C GLU A 237 -24.82 -7.69 -9.57
N LYS A 238 -23.57 -8.18 -9.64
CA LYS A 238 -22.41 -7.30 -9.67
C LYS A 238 -22.38 -6.38 -10.88
N ILE A 239 -21.97 -5.14 -10.67
CA ILE A 239 -21.68 -4.16 -11.73
C ILE A 239 -20.35 -4.54 -12.42
N ASP A 240 -19.32 -4.80 -11.62
CA ASP A 240 -18.02 -5.29 -12.05
C ASP A 240 -17.33 -6.08 -10.94
N GLN A 241 -16.20 -6.68 -11.31
CA GLN A 241 -15.33 -7.41 -10.38
C GLN A 241 -13.88 -7.00 -10.58
N GLN A 242 -13.17 -6.90 -9.47
CA GLN A 242 -11.77 -6.54 -9.43
C GLN A 242 -11.01 -7.57 -8.61
N GLY A 243 -9.76 -7.84 -9.01
CA GLY A 243 -8.84 -8.67 -8.26
C GLY A 243 -7.49 -7.99 -8.19
N GLY A 244 -6.70 -8.30 -7.17
CA GLY A 244 -5.38 -7.72 -7.00
C GLY A 244 -4.55 -8.47 -5.97
N LEU A 245 -3.30 -8.02 -5.86
CA LEU A 245 -2.34 -8.53 -4.90
C LEU A 245 -2.00 -7.43 -3.90
N ILE A 246 -1.95 -7.78 -2.63
CA ILE A 246 -1.61 -6.84 -1.55
C ILE A 246 -0.29 -7.30 -0.92
N PRO A 247 0.76 -6.48 -0.93
CA PRO A 247 1.97 -6.77 -0.17
C PRO A 247 1.66 -6.95 1.31
N TYR A 248 2.23 -7.99 1.89
CA TYR A 248 1.95 -8.38 3.27
C TYR A 248 3.25 -8.58 4.02
N GLY A 249 3.63 -7.63 4.85
CA GLY A 249 4.89 -7.69 5.58
C GLY A 249 5.31 -6.36 6.16
N MET A 250 6.60 -6.25 6.42
CA MET A 250 7.29 -5.01 6.72
C MET A 250 7.89 -4.44 5.44
N MET A 251 8.22 -3.16 5.46
CA MET A 251 8.93 -2.53 4.36
C MET A 251 10.25 -3.25 4.08
N ASN A 252 10.49 -3.57 2.82
CA ASN A 252 11.72 -4.21 2.36
C ASN A 252 12.91 -3.24 2.32
N LYS A 253 14.12 -3.78 2.05
CA LYS A 253 15.22 -3.00 1.53
C LYS A 253 14.79 -2.37 0.19
N CYS A 254 15.04 -1.09 -0.01
CA CYS A 254 14.52 -0.35 -1.16
C CYS A 254 15.55 0.54 -1.85
N ALA A 255 16.84 0.47 -1.45
CA ALA A 255 17.94 1.19 -2.09
C ALA A 255 19.09 0.23 -2.44
N PHE A 256 19.52 0.29 -3.71
CA PHE A 256 20.58 -0.53 -4.31
C PHE A 256 21.43 0.35 -5.23
N ASP A 257 22.55 -0.15 -5.77
CA ASP A 257 23.33 0.60 -6.77
C ASP A 257 22.45 0.91 -7.98
N ASN A 258 22.28 2.19 -8.29
CA ASN A 258 21.49 2.71 -9.42
C ASN A 258 19.99 2.29 -9.43
N ILE A 259 19.48 1.70 -8.35
CA ILE A 259 18.07 1.22 -8.28
C ILE A 259 17.42 1.63 -6.97
N LEU A 260 16.20 2.20 -7.06
CA LEU A 260 15.28 2.41 -5.95
C LEU A 260 13.99 1.61 -6.16
N LEU A 261 13.35 1.21 -5.06
CA LEU A 261 11.99 0.65 -5.06
C LEU A 261 11.06 1.60 -4.31
N LEU A 262 9.85 1.82 -4.83
CA LEU A 262 8.86 2.73 -4.27
C LEU A 262 7.45 2.08 -4.26
N GLY A 263 6.65 2.38 -3.26
CA GLY A 263 5.28 1.91 -3.14
C GLY A 263 5.19 0.40 -2.85
N ASP A 264 4.29 -0.28 -3.54
CA ASP A 264 4.06 -1.71 -3.34
C ASP A 264 5.30 -2.55 -3.70
N ALA A 265 6.10 -2.12 -4.66
CA ALA A 265 7.38 -2.76 -5.00
C ALA A 265 8.33 -2.84 -3.80
N ALA A 266 8.32 -1.82 -2.93
CA ALA A 266 9.10 -1.74 -1.70
C ALA A 266 8.39 -2.32 -0.47
N GLY A 267 7.17 -2.83 -0.61
CA GLY A 267 6.35 -3.28 0.52
C GLY A 267 5.90 -2.14 1.45
N GLN A 268 5.73 -0.93 0.92
CA GLN A 268 5.30 0.26 1.68
C GLN A 268 3.78 0.27 1.89
N VAL A 269 3.26 -0.83 2.42
CA VAL A 269 1.82 -1.09 2.59
C VAL A 269 1.52 -1.48 4.04
N LYS A 270 0.44 -0.95 4.58
CA LYS A 270 -0.03 -1.25 5.95
C LYS A 270 -0.58 -2.67 6.03
N ALA A 271 0.05 -3.54 6.79
CA ALA A 271 -0.40 -4.92 6.95
C ALA A 271 -1.78 -5.04 7.64
N THR A 272 -2.25 -4.03 8.37
CA THR A 272 -3.57 -4.05 9.01
C THR A 272 -4.72 -3.82 8.05
N THR A 273 -4.53 -3.00 7.01
CA THR A 273 -5.62 -2.54 6.14
C THR A 273 -5.38 -2.79 4.65
N GLY A 274 -4.17 -3.18 4.23
CA GLY A 274 -3.79 -3.28 2.83
C GLY A 274 -3.65 -1.92 2.12
N GLY A 275 -3.76 -0.81 2.85
CA GLY A 275 -3.66 0.54 2.30
C GLY A 275 -2.21 1.03 2.19
N GLY A 276 -1.79 1.53 1.03
CA GLY A 276 -0.43 2.00 0.76
C GLY A 276 -0.31 3.47 0.35
N ILE A 277 -1.40 4.13 -0.07
CA ILE A 277 -1.32 5.43 -0.74
C ILE A 277 -0.62 6.51 0.10
N ILE A 278 -0.99 6.70 1.36
CA ILE A 278 -0.33 7.69 2.24
C ILE A 278 1.15 7.36 2.42
N MET A 279 1.49 6.07 2.55
CA MET A 279 2.87 5.61 2.70
C MET A 279 3.70 5.89 1.45
N LEU A 280 3.18 5.52 0.27
CA LEU A 280 3.88 5.73 -0.99
C LEU A 280 4.03 7.21 -1.37
N LEU A 281 3.02 8.06 -1.09
CA LEU A 281 3.13 9.51 -1.35
C LEU A 281 4.22 10.13 -0.47
N SER A 282 4.27 9.72 0.81
CA SER A 282 5.34 10.16 1.73
C SER A 282 6.73 9.68 1.27
N ALA A 283 6.83 8.42 0.83
CA ALA A 283 8.07 7.85 0.31
C ALA A 283 8.50 8.50 -1.01
N ALA A 284 7.55 8.85 -1.89
CA ALA A 284 7.85 9.52 -3.16
C ALA A 284 8.47 10.91 -2.95
N LYS A 285 8.00 11.70 -1.97
CA LYS A 285 8.63 12.97 -1.59
C LYS A 285 10.10 12.77 -1.15
N ILE A 286 10.37 11.73 -0.37
CA ILE A 286 11.73 11.39 0.07
C ILE A 286 12.57 10.92 -1.12
N ALA A 287 12.00 10.09 -2.02
CA ALA A 287 12.67 9.62 -3.23
C ALA A 287 13.05 10.77 -4.16
N SER A 288 12.12 11.69 -4.42
CA SER A 288 12.38 12.89 -5.23
C SER A 288 13.55 13.70 -4.69
N ASN A 289 13.57 13.97 -3.36
CA ASN A 289 14.68 14.68 -2.73
C ASN A 289 16.00 13.91 -2.81
N CYS A 290 15.96 12.58 -2.67
CA CYS A 290 17.14 11.72 -2.81
C CYS A 290 17.70 11.80 -4.24
N ILE A 291 16.85 11.67 -5.25
CA ILE A 291 17.23 11.72 -6.66
C ILE A 291 17.85 13.07 -7.02
N LYS A 292 17.22 14.20 -6.65
CA LYS A 292 17.78 15.55 -6.86
C LYS A 292 19.18 15.67 -6.27
N LYS A 293 19.41 15.11 -5.06
CA LYS A 293 20.74 15.09 -4.42
C LYS A 293 21.72 14.15 -5.14
N ALA A 294 21.25 12.99 -5.62
CA ALA A 294 22.08 11.99 -6.30
C ALA A 294 22.66 12.57 -7.60
N PHE A 295 21.82 13.24 -8.40
CA PHE A 295 22.29 13.92 -9.62
C PHE A 295 23.24 15.08 -9.30
N LYS A 296 22.92 15.94 -8.31
CA LYS A 296 23.82 17.03 -7.89
C LYS A 296 25.21 16.53 -7.46
N LYS A 297 25.29 15.31 -6.89
CA LYS A 297 26.55 14.71 -6.41
C LYS A 297 27.14 13.68 -7.38
N ASN A 298 26.50 13.41 -8.49
CA ASN A 298 26.78 12.32 -9.42
C ASN A 298 27.05 11.00 -8.67
N ASN A 299 26.19 10.66 -7.69
CA ASN A 299 26.39 9.49 -6.82
C ASN A 299 25.11 8.68 -6.69
N PHE A 300 25.09 7.51 -7.34
CA PHE A 300 23.99 6.56 -7.38
C PHE A 300 24.32 5.26 -6.64
N SER A 301 25.39 5.26 -5.82
CA SER A 301 25.78 4.09 -5.04
C SER A 301 24.71 3.71 -4.03
N GLN A 302 24.60 2.41 -3.75
CA GLN A 302 23.69 1.88 -2.72
C GLN A 302 23.86 2.62 -1.39
N GLN A 303 25.07 2.92 -0.96
CA GLN A 303 25.34 3.62 0.29
C GLN A 303 24.72 5.02 0.29
N PHE A 304 24.85 5.77 -0.80
CA PHE A 304 24.28 7.10 -0.94
C PHE A 304 22.75 7.05 -0.96
N LEU A 305 22.18 6.18 -1.79
CA LEU A 305 20.72 6.01 -1.91
C LEU A 305 20.12 5.49 -0.62
N LYS A 306 20.77 4.55 0.07
CA LYS A 306 20.34 4.09 1.41
C LYS A 306 20.30 5.23 2.42
N LYS A 307 21.36 6.06 2.49
CA LYS A 307 21.44 7.19 3.42
C LYS A 307 20.35 8.24 3.15
N ASN A 308 20.06 8.55 1.88
CA ASN A 308 19.19 9.65 1.49
C ASN A 308 17.73 9.24 1.20
N TYR A 309 17.45 7.95 1.01
CA TYR A 309 16.11 7.43 0.74
C TYR A 309 15.68 6.37 1.77
N GLU A 310 16.36 5.21 1.85
CA GLU A 310 15.88 4.08 2.67
C GLU A 310 15.83 4.42 4.16
N ILE A 311 16.88 5.02 4.72
CA ILE A 311 16.90 5.40 6.14
C ILE A 311 15.83 6.45 6.45
N PRO A 312 15.67 7.55 5.70
CA PRO A 312 14.55 8.48 5.90
C PRO A 312 13.17 7.85 5.76
N CYS A 313 12.96 6.94 4.78
CA CYS A 313 11.70 6.20 4.67
C CYS A 313 11.44 5.32 5.90
N ARG A 314 12.45 4.60 6.40
CA ARG A 314 12.31 3.80 7.63
C ARG A 314 11.95 4.66 8.84
N ALA A 315 12.54 5.82 8.97
CA ALA A 315 12.25 6.76 10.06
C ALA A 315 10.82 7.35 9.96
N SER A 316 10.39 7.71 8.75
CA SER A 316 9.07 8.33 8.50
C SER A 316 7.95 7.29 8.56
N ILE A 317 7.96 6.30 7.66
CA ILE A 317 6.87 5.34 7.49
C ILE A 317 7.20 3.92 7.96
N GLY A 318 8.47 3.49 7.90
CA GLY A 318 8.86 2.11 8.17
C GLY A 318 8.53 1.68 9.61
N ASN A 319 8.74 2.55 10.60
CA ASN A 319 8.38 2.28 11.99
C ASN A 319 6.87 2.11 12.18
N GLN A 320 6.06 2.85 11.43
CA GLN A 320 4.60 2.71 11.46
C GLN A 320 4.17 1.39 10.80
N LEU A 321 4.77 1.05 9.66
CA LEU A 321 4.53 -0.22 8.97
C LEU A 321 4.90 -1.43 9.85
N LYS A 322 5.96 -1.35 10.66
CA LYS A 322 6.29 -2.37 11.66
C LYS A 322 5.17 -2.54 12.69
N ILE A 323 4.62 -1.44 13.22
CA ILE A 323 3.50 -1.50 14.17
C ILE A 323 2.27 -2.11 13.51
N HIS A 324 1.93 -1.72 12.29
CA HIS A 324 0.85 -2.35 11.52
C HIS A 324 1.07 -3.86 11.36
N PHE A 325 2.28 -4.27 11.06
CA PHE A 325 2.62 -5.70 10.94
C PHE A 325 2.45 -6.45 12.26
N LEU A 326 2.91 -5.89 13.39
CA LEU A 326 2.73 -6.48 14.71
C LEU A 326 1.25 -6.62 15.08
N ILE A 327 0.46 -5.55 14.90
CA ILE A 327 -0.98 -5.58 15.15
C ILE A 327 -1.64 -6.68 14.29
N ARG A 328 -1.27 -6.78 13.01
CA ARG A 328 -1.79 -7.82 12.10
C ARG A 328 -1.44 -9.21 12.61
N LYS A 329 -0.20 -9.47 13.03
CA LYS A 329 0.21 -10.78 13.56
C LYS A 329 -0.53 -11.18 14.82
N ILE A 330 -0.87 -10.22 15.68
CA ILE A 330 -1.72 -10.47 16.85
C ILE A 330 -3.12 -10.86 16.37
N LEU A 331 -3.76 -10.04 15.52
CA LEU A 331 -5.13 -10.27 15.04
C LEU A 331 -5.27 -11.60 14.28
N GLU A 332 -4.30 -11.93 13.42
CA GLU A 332 -4.24 -13.17 12.65
C GLU A 332 -4.12 -14.43 13.54
N SER A 333 -3.55 -14.27 14.73
CA SER A 333 -3.30 -15.34 15.67
C SER A 333 -4.43 -15.55 16.68
N LEU A 334 -5.41 -14.65 16.74
CA LEU A 334 -6.57 -14.79 17.65
C LEU A 334 -7.50 -15.90 17.15
N ASP A 335 -7.91 -16.77 18.05
CA ASP A 335 -9.04 -17.67 17.83
C ASP A 335 -10.39 -16.94 18.05
N THR A 336 -11.50 -17.63 17.79
CA THR A 336 -12.85 -17.04 17.94
C THR A 336 -13.14 -16.61 19.37
N ALA A 337 -12.70 -17.37 20.38
CA ALA A 337 -12.94 -17.04 21.79
C ALA A 337 -12.10 -15.84 22.23
N GLU A 338 -10.85 -15.76 21.74
CA GLU A 338 -9.97 -14.63 21.99
C GLU A 338 -10.45 -13.37 21.31
N PHE A 339 -10.95 -13.44 20.05
CA PHE A 339 -11.63 -12.34 19.40
C PHE A 339 -12.85 -11.86 20.21
N HIS A 340 -13.66 -12.79 20.71
CA HIS A 340 -14.79 -12.46 21.58
C HIS A 340 -14.34 -11.72 22.84
N SER A 341 -13.29 -12.22 23.50
CA SER A 341 -12.73 -11.60 24.70
C SER A 341 -12.15 -10.21 24.41
N PHE A 342 -11.45 -10.06 23.28
CA PHE A 342 -10.87 -8.78 22.83
C PHE A 342 -11.96 -7.74 22.59
N PHE A 343 -13.04 -8.09 21.86
CA PHE A 343 -14.17 -7.19 21.61
C PHE A 343 -14.91 -6.83 22.90
N LYS A 344 -15.05 -7.80 23.84
CA LYS A 344 -15.64 -7.54 25.16
C LYS A 344 -14.81 -6.54 25.95
N ILE A 345 -13.48 -6.68 25.96
CA ILE A 345 -12.55 -5.74 26.63
C ILE A 345 -12.72 -4.34 26.05
N ILE A 346 -12.71 -4.20 24.72
CA ILE A 346 -12.85 -2.88 24.07
C ILE A 346 -14.14 -2.20 24.54
N LYS A 347 -15.28 -2.89 24.54
CA LYS A 347 -16.57 -2.32 24.95
C LYS A 347 -16.65 -2.00 26.46
N GLN A 348 -16.21 -2.91 27.32
CA GLN A 348 -16.36 -2.75 28.78
C GLN A 348 -15.42 -1.70 29.38
N THR A 349 -14.33 -1.37 28.72
CA THR A 349 -13.31 -0.46 29.23
C THR A 349 -13.27 0.89 28.51
N HIS A 350 -14.28 1.18 27.70
CA HIS A 350 -14.35 2.40 26.86
C HIS A 350 -13.13 2.62 25.98
N ILE A 351 -12.41 1.54 25.62
CA ILE A 351 -11.27 1.60 24.71
C ILE A 351 -11.71 2.08 23.32
N GLU A 352 -12.97 1.85 22.93
CA GLU A 352 -13.53 2.39 21.70
C GLU A 352 -13.43 3.93 21.63
N GLN A 353 -13.64 4.63 22.75
CA GLN A 353 -13.45 6.09 22.82
C GLN A 353 -11.98 6.47 22.65
N MET A 354 -11.07 5.71 23.27
CA MET A 354 -9.64 5.89 23.08
C MET A 354 -9.24 5.66 21.61
N ILE A 355 -9.79 4.64 20.96
CA ILE A 355 -9.55 4.37 19.53
C ILE A 355 -10.14 5.50 18.68
N SER A 356 -11.32 5.99 18.98
CA SER A 356 -11.96 7.10 18.25
C SER A 356 -11.18 8.41 18.36
N ILE A 357 -10.58 8.71 19.54
CA ILE A 357 -9.81 9.95 19.75
C ILE A 357 -8.38 9.85 19.22
N TYR A 358 -7.71 8.72 19.43
CA TYR A 358 -6.29 8.53 19.13
C TYR A 358 -6.03 7.56 17.97
N GLY A 359 -7.07 6.96 17.41
CA GLY A 359 -6.98 6.08 16.27
C GLY A 359 -6.52 6.87 15.05
N ASP A 360 -5.54 6.31 14.37
CA ASP A 360 -4.97 6.84 13.15
C ASP A 360 -4.76 5.66 12.21
N MET A 361 -5.44 5.68 11.08
CA MET A 361 -5.37 4.54 10.17
C MET A 361 -4.01 4.42 9.45
N ASP A 362 -3.15 5.44 9.54
CA ASP A 362 -1.83 5.45 8.92
C ASP A 362 -0.70 5.40 9.95
N PHE A 363 -0.84 6.09 11.09
CA PHE A 363 0.21 6.26 12.09
C PHE A 363 -0.24 5.75 13.48
N PRO A 364 -0.36 4.43 13.67
CA PRO A 364 -0.98 3.83 14.87
C PRO A 364 -0.15 3.93 16.15
N ARG A 365 1.09 4.43 16.08
CA ARG A 365 2.03 4.45 17.23
C ARG A 365 1.43 5.10 18.48
N LYS A 366 0.76 6.25 18.32
CA LYS A 366 0.19 6.99 19.46
C LYS A 366 -0.88 6.17 20.20
N LEU A 367 -1.79 5.54 19.44
CA LEU A 367 -2.80 4.64 19.98
C LEU A 367 -2.15 3.40 20.62
N ALA A 368 -1.21 2.76 19.92
CA ALA A 368 -0.52 1.56 20.41
C ALA A 368 0.16 1.80 21.77
N VAL A 369 0.87 2.92 21.95
CA VAL A 369 1.50 3.29 23.22
C VAL A 369 0.45 3.50 24.33
N LYS A 370 -0.69 4.14 24.04
CA LYS A 370 -1.77 4.31 25.03
C LYS A 370 -2.41 2.98 25.41
N MET A 371 -2.64 2.10 24.43
CA MET A 371 -3.18 0.75 24.71
C MET A 371 -2.23 -0.07 25.58
N LEU A 372 -0.92 0.02 25.37
CA LEU A 372 0.09 -0.66 26.21
C LEU A 372 0.21 -0.08 27.63
N ARG A 373 -0.37 1.09 27.90
CA ARG A 373 -0.48 1.67 29.24
C ARG A 373 -1.81 1.32 29.93
N THR A 374 -2.71 0.62 29.27
CA THR A 374 -4.03 0.22 29.80
C THR A 374 -3.92 -1.18 30.42
N PRO A 375 -4.06 -1.35 31.76
CA PRO A 375 -3.76 -2.60 32.48
C PRO A 375 -4.51 -3.81 31.93
N VAL A 376 -5.79 -3.66 31.54
CA VAL A 376 -6.59 -4.76 31.01
C VAL A 376 -6.09 -5.23 29.65
N VAL A 377 -5.61 -4.32 28.80
CA VAL A 377 -4.98 -4.64 27.51
C VAL A 377 -3.67 -5.38 27.73
N VAL A 378 -2.85 -4.89 28.65
CA VAL A 378 -1.57 -5.54 29.02
C VAL A 378 -1.83 -6.95 29.53
N LYS A 379 -2.81 -7.13 30.43
CA LYS A 379 -3.20 -8.47 30.95
C LYS A 379 -3.66 -9.40 29.83
N PHE A 380 -4.43 -8.90 28.87
CA PHE A 380 -4.85 -9.67 27.69
C PHE A 380 -3.64 -10.08 26.84
N LEU A 381 -2.76 -9.13 26.53
CA LEU A 381 -1.55 -9.38 25.73
C LEU A 381 -0.59 -10.36 26.42
N LEU A 382 -0.39 -10.26 27.74
CA LEU A 382 0.43 -11.20 28.51
C LEU A 382 -0.13 -12.62 28.41
N LYS A 383 -1.44 -12.82 28.62
CA LYS A 383 -2.09 -14.13 28.44
C LYS A 383 -1.93 -14.66 27.02
N PHE A 384 -2.10 -13.80 26.02
CA PHE A 384 -1.92 -14.12 24.61
C PHE A 384 -0.49 -14.60 24.31
N ILE A 385 0.52 -13.88 24.80
CA ILE A 385 1.96 -14.17 24.62
C ILE A 385 2.35 -15.49 25.31
N ILE A 386 1.91 -15.70 26.55
CA ILE A 386 2.21 -16.94 27.31
C ILE A 386 1.70 -18.17 26.55
N ARG A 387 0.55 -18.06 25.89
CA ARG A 387 -0.02 -19.15 25.10
C ARG A 387 0.71 -19.39 23.76
N ARG A 388 1.54 -18.43 23.31
CA ARG A 388 2.19 -18.43 21.97
C ARG A 388 3.66 -18.03 22.03
N PRO A 389 4.51 -18.78 22.77
CA PRO A 389 5.92 -18.42 22.94
C PRO A 389 6.69 -18.40 21.61
N VAL A 390 6.37 -19.29 20.68
CA VAL A 390 6.99 -19.32 19.33
C VAL A 390 6.65 -18.07 18.53
N LEU A 391 5.42 -17.56 18.63
CA LEU A 391 5.05 -16.31 17.98
C LEU A 391 5.85 -15.15 18.55
N LEU A 392 6.00 -15.07 19.88
CA LEU A 392 6.79 -14.03 20.54
C LEU A 392 8.25 -14.06 20.06
N LEU A 393 8.88 -15.23 20.02
CA LEU A 393 10.26 -15.37 19.54
C LEU A 393 10.40 -14.91 18.09
N ARG A 394 9.45 -15.28 17.21
CA ARG A 394 9.45 -14.83 15.80
C ARG A 394 9.27 -13.30 15.67
N LEU A 395 8.40 -12.71 16.50
CA LEU A 395 8.20 -11.26 16.50
C LEU A 395 9.44 -10.52 16.98
N LEU A 396 10.06 -10.99 18.08
CA LEU A 396 11.32 -10.44 18.60
C LEU A 396 12.45 -10.56 17.58
N PHE A 397 12.62 -11.73 16.97
CA PHE A 397 13.64 -11.96 15.94
C PHE A 397 13.47 -11.01 14.74
N ASN A 398 12.24 -10.88 14.22
CA ASN A 398 11.94 -9.95 13.12
C ASN A 398 12.14 -8.49 13.52
N PHE A 399 11.99 -8.15 14.82
CA PHE A 399 12.16 -6.78 15.30
C PHE A 399 13.64 -6.40 15.49
N LEU A 400 14.49 -7.38 15.82
CA LEU A 400 15.92 -7.16 16.04
C LEU A 400 16.74 -7.15 14.74
N LEU A 401 16.27 -7.85 13.69
CA LEU A 401 16.99 -7.97 12.42
C LEU A 401 16.64 -6.88 11.38
N THR A 402 15.72 -5.99 11.67
CA THR A 402 15.26 -4.89 10.78
C THR A 402 15.38 -3.53 11.44
#